data_bd50147c2e5eec5a13954e0518d102b9
#
_entry.id   bd50147c2e5eec5a13954e0518d102b9
#
_cell.length_a   1.000
_cell.length_b   1.000
_cell.length_c   1.000
_cell.angle_alpha   90.00
_cell.angle_beta   90.00
_cell.angle_gamma   90.00
#
_symmetry.space_group_name_H-M   'P 1'
#
loop_
_entity.id
_entity.type
_entity.pdbx_description
1 polymer ?
#
loop_
_entity_poly.entity_id
_entity_poly.type
_entity_poly.pdbx_seq_one_letter_code
_entity_poly.pdbx_strand_id
1 'polypeptide(L)' 'MNQSTDQKFTRLEAADYIGVAARTLANWHSSGRVKIPFYKVGRKKTIYLKSDLDAYLASVRQGA' A
#
# COMPACT_ATOMS: atom_id res chain seq x y z
N MET A 1 -19.88 -13.75 4.22
CA MET A 1 -19.42 -13.39 4.22
C MET A 1 -18.76 -12.75 4.06
N ASN A 2 -18.27 -12.58 3.96
CA ASN A 2 -17.60 -12.09 3.88
C ASN A 2 -17.14 -11.41 3.86
N GLN A 3 -17.13 -11.19 3.96
CA GLN A 3 -16.67 -10.47 3.92
C GLN A 3 -15.57 -10.03 3.54
N SER A 4 -15.61 -9.57 2.93
CA SER A 4 -14.32 -9.17 2.58
C SER A 4 -13.56 -8.67 3.76
N THR A 5 -12.42 -9.17 3.96
CA THR A 5 -11.64 -8.77 5.10
C THR A 5 -10.56 -7.78 4.72
N ASP A 6 -10.45 -7.42 3.45
CA ASP A 6 -9.44 -6.48 3.03
C ASP A 6 -9.81 -5.09 3.46
N GLN A 7 -9.01 -4.50 4.28
CA GLN A 7 -9.19 -3.12 4.66
C GLN A 7 -8.64 -2.23 3.57
N LYS A 8 -9.28 -1.10 3.39
CA LYS A 8 -8.85 -0.14 2.41
C LYS A 8 -8.12 0.99 3.12
N PHE A 9 -6.97 1.32 2.61
CA PHE A 9 -6.12 2.35 3.19
C PHE A 9 -5.92 3.45 2.18
N THR A 10 -5.95 4.68 2.64
CA THR A 10 -5.53 5.79 1.79
C THR A 10 -4.01 5.73 1.69
N ARG A 11 -3.45 6.55 0.80
CA ARG A 11 -2.01 6.57 0.68
C ARG A 11 -1.34 6.90 2.00
N LEU A 12 -1.89 7.86 2.72
CA LEU A 12 -1.33 8.26 3.99
C LEU A 12 -1.38 7.12 5.00
N GLU A 13 -2.52 6.46 5.07
CA GLU A 13 -2.69 5.36 5.98
C GLU A 13 -1.80 4.18 5.60
N ALA A 14 -1.70 3.92 4.31
CA ALA A 14 -0.88 2.82 3.83
C ALA A 14 0.59 3.06 4.16
N ALA A 15 1.05 4.28 3.96
CA ALA A 15 2.43 4.62 4.28
C ALA A 15 2.70 4.42 5.76
N ASP A 16 1.78 4.85 6.58
CA ASP A 16 1.92 4.68 8.01
C ASP A 16 1.95 3.19 8.39
N TYR A 17 1.11 2.43 7.72
CA TYR A 17 1.03 1.00 8.01
C TYR A 17 2.34 0.29 7.73
N ILE A 18 2.99 0.62 6.63
CA ILE A 18 4.24 -0.04 6.27
C ILE A 18 5.46 0.72 6.76
N GLY A 19 5.27 1.85 7.42
CA GLY A 19 6.37 2.52 8.09
C GLY A 19 7.18 3.46 7.22
N VAL A 20 6.59 4.04 6.20
CA VAL A 20 7.30 5.00 5.36
C VAL A 20 6.49 6.28 5.28
N ALA A 21 7.10 7.32 4.74
CA ALA A 21 6.39 8.56 4.55
C ALA A 21 5.46 8.44 3.34
N ALA A 22 4.38 9.20 3.38
CA ALA A 22 3.46 9.19 2.25
C ALA A 22 4.17 9.64 0.97
N ARG A 23 5.09 10.56 1.10
CA ARG A 23 5.88 11.02 -0.03
C ARG A 23 6.70 9.88 -0.63
N THR A 24 7.26 9.05 0.22
CA THR A 24 8.03 7.91 -0.24
C THR A 24 7.16 6.95 -1.04
N LEU A 25 5.97 6.71 -0.54
CA LEU A 25 5.04 5.83 -1.24
C LEU A 25 4.66 6.41 -2.60
N ALA A 26 4.43 7.70 -2.65
CA ALA A 26 4.13 8.36 -3.91
C ALA A 26 5.29 8.28 -4.88
N ASN A 27 6.51 8.44 -4.39
CA ASN A 27 7.70 8.34 -5.23
C ASN A 27 7.86 6.94 -5.78
N TRP A 28 7.59 5.96 -4.97
CA TRP A 28 7.68 4.57 -5.42
C TRP A 28 6.69 4.33 -6.56
N HIS A 29 5.50 4.86 -6.40
CA HIS A 29 4.48 4.70 -7.43
C HIS A 29 4.94 5.38 -8.73
N SER A 30 5.49 6.56 -8.61
CA SER A 30 5.90 7.33 -9.76
C SER A 30 7.11 6.72 -10.46
N SER A 31 8.08 6.26 -9.70
CA SER A 31 9.31 5.74 -10.27
C SER A 31 9.22 4.27 -10.66
N GLY A 32 8.22 3.58 -10.15
CA GLY A 32 8.10 2.16 -10.41
C GLY A 32 9.10 1.31 -9.67
N ARG A 33 9.79 1.91 -8.72
CA ARG A 33 10.82 1.19 -8.00
C ARG A 33 10.25 0.07 -7.14
N VAL A 34 9.12 0.33 -6.52
CA VAL A 34 8.44 -0.65 -5.70
C VAL A 34 7.02 -0.77 -6.21
N LYS A 35 6.59 -1.97 -6.50
CA LYS A 35 5.26 -2.19 -7.05
C LYS A 35 4.32 -2.73 -6.01
N ILE A 36 3.57 -1.85 -5.42
CA ILE A 36 2.50 -2.24 -4.52
C ILE A 36 1.19 -1.99 -5.24
N PRO A 37 0.37 -3.00 -5.43
CA PRO A 37 -0.90 -2.80 -6.14
C PRO A 37 -1.75 -1.75 -5.45
N PHE A 38 -2.44 -0.99 -6.23
CA PHE A 38 -3.30 0.05 -5.69
C PHE A 38 -4.49 0.22 -6.62
N TYR A 39 -5.50 0.90 -6.11
CA TYR A 39 -6.71 1.14 -6.88
C TYR A 39 -6.99 2.62 -6.91
N LYS A 40 -7.32 3.13 -8.07
CA LYS A 40 -7.71 4.51 -8.21
C LYS A 40 -9.19 4.64 -8.13
N VAL A 41 -9.65 5.42 -7.18
CA VAL A 41 -11.07 5.65 -7.00
C VAL A 41 -11.31 7.12 -7.27
N GLY A 42 -12.05 7.42 -8.32
CA GLY A 42 -12.27 8.78 -8.68
C GLY A 42 -11.02 9.38 -9.27
N ARG A 43 -10.84 10.67 -9.10
CA ARG A 43 -9.76 11.37 -9.74
C ARG A 43 -8.50 11.43 -8.95
N LYS A 44 -8.64 11.57 -7.65
CA LYS A 44 -7.47 11.83 -6.83
C LYS A 44 -7.26 10.84 -5.72
N LYS A 45 -8.14 9.90 -5.60
CA LYS A 45 -8.06 9.00 -4.48
C LYS A 45 -7.37 7.71 -4.86
N THR A 46 -6.38 7.36 -4.09
CA THR A 46 -5.67 6.10 -4.28
C THR A 46 -5.90 5.24 -3.06
N ILE A 47 -6.28 4.02 -3.29
CA ILE A 47 -6.60 3.09 -2.21
C ILE A 47 -5.66 1.90 -2.28
N TYR A 48 -5.16 1.51 -1.14
CA TYR A 48 -4.35 0.31 -1.03
C TYR A 48 -5.09 -0.70 -0.18
N LEU A 49 -4.95 -1.96 -0.51
CA LEU A 49 -5.57 -3.01 0.27
C LEU A 49 -4.60 -3.54 1.30
N LYS A 50 -5.13 -3.90 2.43
CA LYS A 50 -4.29 -4.43 3.50
C LYS A 50 -3.50 -5.64 3.05
N SER A 51 -4.13 -6.55 2.32
CA SER A 51 -3.44 -7.75 1.88
C SER A 51 -2.27 -7.42 0.96
N ASP A 52 -2.40 -6.40 0.14
CA ASP A 52 -1.32 -5.98 -0.73
C ASP A 52 -0.16 -5.41 0.09
N LEU A 53 -0.49 -4.63 1.10
CA LEU A 53 0.54 -4.07 1.97
C LEU A 53 1.24 -5.17 2.76
N ASP A 54 0.49 -6.13 3.22
CA ASP A 54 1.07 -7.26 3.94
C ASP A 54 2.00 -8.05 3.04
N ALA A 55 1.63 -8.22 1.79
CA ALA A 55 2.47 -8.93 0.84
C ALA A 55 3.78 -8.19 0.64
N TYR A 56 3.71 -6.88 0.56
CA TYR A 56 4.93 -6.09 0.44
C TYR A 56 5.81 -6.26 1.67
N LEU A 57 5.21 -6.18 2.84
CA LEU A 57 5.97 -6.33 4.07
C LEU A 57 6.63 -7.69 4.15
N ALA A 58 5.92 -8.71 3.71
CA ALA A 58 6.49 -10.05 3.70
C ALA A 58 7.67 -10.14 2.74
N SER A 59 7.59 -9.46 1.63
CA SER A 59 8.65 -9.53 0.63
C SER A 59 9.92 -8.82 1.06
N VAL A 60 9.80 -7.83 1.93
CA VAL A 60 10.99 -7.12 2.39
C VAL A 60 11.42 -7.56 3.78
N ARG A 61 10.79 -8.59 4.29
CA ARG A 61 11.13 -9.09 5.60
C ARG A 61 12.57 -9.55 5.64
N GLN A 62 13.28 -9.03 6.59
CA GLN A 62 14.68 -9.40 6.71
C GLN A 62 14.78 -10.54 7.65
N GLY A 63 15.28 -11.54 7.23
CA GLY A 63 15.45 -12.69 7.93
C GLY A 63 15.51 -12.73 9.34
N ALA A 64 15.30 -12.23 9.82
CA ALA A 64 15.42 -12.44 11.15
C ALA A 64 15.07 -13.48 11.68
#